data_35752a12e93000a0804eb7be1e94d40e
#
_entry.id   35752a12e93000a0804eb7be1e94d40e
#
_cell.length_a   1.000
_cell.length_b   1.000
_cell.length_c   1.000
_cell.angle_alpha   90.00
_cell.angle_beta   90.00
_cell.angle_gamma   90.00
#
_symmetry.space_group_name_H-M   'P 1'
#
loop_
_entity.id
_entity.type
_entity.pdbx_description
1 polymer ?
#
loop_
_entity_poly.entity_id
_entity_poly.type
_entity_poly.pdbx_seq_one_letter_code
_entity_poly.pdbx_strand_id
1 'polypeptide(L)'
;LKNILPEAFAAVREASKRTLGLRHFDSQMLGGISLAEGNIAEMKTGEGKTLVATLPAYLNSAIGNKAVLVTVNDYLAKRDAEWMRPIYEFLGLSVGVVNSNQDIKEKTASYKCDVIYATNNELGFDYLRDNMAHSVEDRVQCSLDFAIVDEVDSILIDEARTPLIISGPSSESSDLYQQIRKFIPKLTQQLREDSEEEPLTESERGHYLIDEKNRSVELTDDGYLLVEGLLEDAGIIGGSDGLYSCLLYTSPSPRDNNR
;
A
#
# COMPACT_ATOMS: atom_id res chain seq x y z
N LEU A 1 -8.77 4.58 30.77
CA LEU A 1 -7.41 4.09 30.55
C LEU A 1 -6.45 4.47 31.70
N LYS A 2 -6.36 5.75 32.10
CA LYS A 2 -5.39 6.21 33.11
C LYS A 2 -5.50 5.47 34.44
N ASN A 3 -6.69 5.11 34.89
CA ASN A 3 -6.90 4.44 36.18
C ASN A 3 -6.41 2.99 36.21
N ILE A 4 -6.43 2.28 35.09
CA ILE A 4 -6.03 0.87 34.99
C ILE A 4 -4.60 0.70 34.43
N LEU A 5 -3.96 1.79 33.99
CA LEU A 5 -2.64 1.75 33.37
C LEU A 5 -1.58 1.10 34.27
N PRO A 6 -1.47 1.43 35.58
CA PRO A 6 -0.46 0.82 36.44
C PRO A 6 -0.61 -0.70 36.56
N GLU A 7 -1.85 -1.17 36.77
CA GLU A 7 -2.13 -2.61 36.89
C GLU A 7 -1.93 -3.32 35.54
N ALA A 8 -2.40 -2.75 34.43
CA ALA A 8 -2.22 -3.32 33.12
C ALA A 8 -0.72 -3.46 32.76
N PHE A 9 0.07 -2.41 32.99
CA PHE A 9 1.51 -2.44 32.70
C PHE A 9 2.26 -3.38 33.62
N ALA A 10 1.87 -3.48 34.90
CA ALA A 10 2.43 -4.45 35.83
C ALA A 10 2.13 -5.89 35.39
N ALA A 11 0.90 -6.16 34.91
CA ALA A 11 0.49 -7.46 34.38
C ALA A 11 1.33 -7.86 33.15
N VAL A 12 1.49 -6.95 32.16
CA VAL A 12 2.31 -7.20 30.97
C VAL A 12 3.79 -7.43 31.36
N ARG A 13 4.33 -6.60 32.25
CA ARG A 13 5.72 -6.73 32.70
C ARG A 13 5.99 -8.09 33.36
N GLU A 14 5.06 -8.59 34.17
CA GLU A 14 5.16 -9.89 34.81
C GLU A 14 4.90 -11.02 33.79
N ALA A 15 3.92 -10.90 32.91
CA ALA A 15 3.65 -11.87 31.85
C ALA A 15 4.87 -12.07 30.95
N SER A 16 5.47 -10.98 30.50
CA SER A 16 6.69 -10.98 29.67
C SER A 16 7.85 -11.71 30.38
N LYS A 17 8.04 -11.45 31.70
CA LYS A 17 9.04 -12.13 32.46
C LYS A 17 8.80 -13.65 32.56
N ARG A 18 7.52 -14.05 32.72
CA ARG A 18 7.16 -15.48 32.89
C ARG A 18 7.21 -16.25 31.57
N THR A 19 6.82 -15.61 30.48
CA THR A 19 6.70 -16.27 29.15
C THR A 19 8.00 -16.24 28.35
N LEU A 20 8.64 -15.07 28.27
CA LEU A 20 9.83 -14.83 27.45
C LEU A 20 11.12 -14.67 28.26
N GLY A 21 11.05 -14.63 29.60
CA GLY A 21 12.20 -14.28 30.44
C GLY A 21 12.64 -12.82 30.37
N LEU A 22 11.87 -11.98 29.67
CA LEU A 22 12.18 -10.58 29.42
C LEU A 22 11.39 -9.69 30.38
N ARG A 23 12.08 -8.95 31.24
CA ARG A 23 11.44 -7.96 32.11
C ARG A 23 11.68 -6.57 31.56
N HIS A 24 10.63 -5.81 31.28
CA HIS A 24 10.73 -4.43 30.81
C HIS A 24 11.59 -3.58 31.75
N PHE A 25 12.49 -2.79 31.18
CA PHE A 25 13.25 -1.77 31.91
C PHE A 25 12.36 -0.55 32.20
N ASP A 26 12.77 0.28 33.17
CA ASP A 26 11.96 1.45 33.50
C ASP A 26 11.90 2.48 32.38
N SER A 27 12.95 2.61 31.55
CA SER A 27 12.94 3.41 30.33
C SER A 27 11.91 2.90 29.32
N GLN A 28 11.76 1.59 29.18
CA GLN A 28 10.75 0.97 28.32
C GLN A 28 9.32 1.19 28.86
N MET A 29 9.15 1.18 30.19
CA MET A 29 7.86 1.53 30.80
C MET A 29 7.47 2.98 30.49
N LEU A 30 8.43 3.93 30.55
CA LEU A 30 8.19 5.33 30.16
C LEU A 30 7.80 5.45 28.68
N GLY A 31 8.49 4.72 27.79
CA GLY A 31 8.12 4.66 26.36
C GLY A 31 6.70 4.14 26.16
N GLY A 32 6.32 3.07 26.86
CA GLY A 32 4.97 2.52 26.82
C GLY A 32 3.91 3.50 27.32
N ILE A 33 4.18 4.27 28.37
CA ILE A 33 3.27 5.32 28.89
C ILE A 33 3.11 6.42 27.84
N SER A 34 4.19 6.87 27.24
CA SER A 34 4.16 7.89 26.19
C SER A 34 3.29 7.46 25.01
N LEU A 35 3.44 6.22 24.54
CA LEU A 35 2.60 5.65 23.47
C LEU A 35 1.14 5.52 23.89
N ALA A 36 0.86 5.10 25.14
CA ALA A 36 -0.50 4.98 25.65
C ALA A 36 -1.22 6.32 25.79
N GLU A 37 -0.49 7.42 25.91
CA GLU A 37 -1.00 8.80 25.94
C GLU A 37 -1.14 9.41 24.53
N GLY A 38 -0.82 8.66 23.45
CA GLY A 38 -0.92 9.11 22.08
C GLY A 38 0.25 9.97 21.61
N ASN A 39 1.39 9.87 22.29
CA ASN A 39 2.61 10.59 21.92
C ASN A 39 3.55 9.72 21.08
N ILE A 40 4.58 10.35 20.52
CA ILE A 40 5.68 9.67 19.83
C ILE A 40 6.75 9.31 20.87
N ALA A 41 7.16 8.05 20.89
CA ALA A 41 8.27 7.57 21.72
C ALA A 41 9.46 7.27 20.81
N GLU A 42 10.48 8.13 20.86
CA GLU A 42 11.73 7.90 20.15
C GLU A 42 12.59 6.90 20.93
N MET A 43 12.92 5.79 20.30
CA MET A 43 13.77 4.74 20.86
C MET A 43 14.78 4.28 19.79
N LYS A 44 16.03 4.11 20.19
CA LYS A 44 17.09 3.64 19.30
C LYS A 44 16.92 2.17 18.93
N THR A 45 17.54 1.79 17.82
CA THR A 45 17.61 0.37 17.43
C THR A 45 18.26 -0.45 18.55
N GLY A 46 17.66 -1.60 18.90
CA GLY A 46 18.12 -2.47 19.96
C GLY A 46 17.56 -2.17 21.36
N GLU A 47 16.83 -1.07 21.56
CA GLU A 47 16.23 -0.74 22.87
C GLU A 47 14.92 -1.49 23.17
N GLY A 48 14.51 -2.39 22.28
CA GLY A 48 13.37 -3.29 22.51
C GLY A 48 12.01 -2.67 22.24
N LYS A 49 11.88 -1.86 21.19
CA LYS A 49 10.61 -1.24 20.76
C LYS A 49 9.47 -2.24 20.66
N THR A 50 9.72 -3.42 20.08
CA THR A 50 8.73 -4.48 19.91
C THR A 50 8.14 -4.93 21.27
N LEU A 51 8.99 -5.03 22.31
CA LEU A 51 8.55 -5.37 23.66
C LEU A 51 7.76 -4.23 24.30
N VAL A 52 8.17 -2.98 24.10
CA VAL A 52 7.47 -1.78 24.60
C VAL A 52 6.05 -1.69 24.06
N ALA A 53 5.86 -1.99 22.78
CA ALA A 53 4.55 -1.94 22.12
C ALA A 53 3.50 -2.86 22.78
N THR A 54 3.93 -3.92 23.49
CA THR A 54 3.01 -4.82 24.19
C THR A 54 2.26 -4.14 25.33
N LEU A 55 2.84 -3.12 25.95
CA LEU A 55 2.26 -2.40 27.07
C LEU A 55 0.98 -1.63 26.68
N PRO A 56 1.03 -0.66 25.74
CA PRO A 56 -0.14 0.07 25.31
C PRO A 56 -1.13 -0.79 24.50
N ALA A 57 -0.65 -1.81 23.78
CA ALA A 57 -1.52 -2.76 23.09
C ALA A 57 -2.42 -3.51 24.07
N TYR A 58 -1.84 -4.11 25.11
CA TYR A 58 -2.62 -4.77 26.17
C TYR A 58 -3.57 -3.81 26.89
N LEU A 59 -3.10 -2.62 27.25
CA LEU A 59 -3.93 -1.62 27.93
C LEU A 59 -5.22 -1.30 27.16
N ASN A 60 -5.11 -1.16 25.84
CA ASN A 60 -6.28 -0.87 25.00
C ASN A 60 -7.14 -2.14 24.81
N SER A 61 -6.53 -3.29 24.58
CA SER A 61 -7.29 -4.53 24.40
C SER A 61 -8.02 -4.97 25.67
N ALA A 62 -7.47 -4.68 26.86
CA ALA A 62 -8.10 -5.01 28.15
C ALA A 62 -9.44 -4.30 28.39
N ILE A 63 -9.74 -3.20 27.69
CA ILE A 63 -11.01 -2.51 27.74
C ILE A 63 -11.93 -2.80 26.54
N GLY A 64 -11.53 -3.77 25.68
CA GLY A 64 -12.30 -4.21 24.52
C GLY A 64 -11.98 -3.50 23.22
N ASN A 65 -11.00 -2.60 23.18
CA ASN A 65 -10.54 -1.97 21.94
C ASN A 65 -9.68 -2.95 21.13
N LYS A 66 -9.66 -2.77 19.81
CA LYS A 66 -8.71 -3.45 18.94
C LYS A 66 -7.39 -2.66 18.89
N ALA A 67 -6.27 -3.34 19.15
CA ALA A 67 -4.94 -2.74 19.06
C ALA A 67 -4.24 -3.21 17.79
N VAL A 68 -3.95 -2.28 16.87
CA VAL A 68 -3.25 -2.56 15.62
C VAL A 68 -1.80 -2.10 15.70
N LEU A 69 -0.86 -3.02 15.45
CA LEU A 69 0.57 -2.73 15.37
C LEU A 69 0.97 -2.71 13.89
N VAL A 70 1.36 -1.54 13.43
CA VAL A 70 1.67 -1.28 12.02
C VAL A 70 3.17 -1.35 11.81
N THR A 71 3.60 -2.17 10.85
CA THR A 71 5.00 -2.35 10.45
C THR A 71 5.21 -2.08 8.96
N VAL A 72 6.45 -2.00 8.52
CA VAL A 72 6.78 -1.68 7.11
C VAL A 72 6.67 -2.88 6.16
N ASN A 73 6.71 -4.13 6.66
CA ASN A 73 6.64 -5.31 5.80
C ASN A 73 6.05 -6.53 6.50
N ASP A 74 5.60 -7.51 5.70
CA ASP A 74 4.95 -8.74 6.15
C ASP A 74 5.85 -9.61 7.03
N TYR A 75 7.16 -9.61 6.77
CA TYR A 75 8.12 -10.37 7.56
C TYR A 75 8.17 -9.87 9.01
N LEU A 76 8.26 -8.55 9.20
CA LEU A 76 8.27 -7.94 10.53
C LEU A 76 6.94 -8.14 11.24
N ALA A 77 5.81 -7.95 10.55
CA ALA A 77 4.50 -8.18 11.12
C ALA A 77 4.35 -9.61 11.68
N LYS A 78 4.77 -10.61 10.90
CA LYS A 78 4.73 -12.01 11.31
C LYS A 78 5.72 -12.32 12.44
N ARG A 79 6.99 -11.90 12.29
CA ARG A 79 8.04 -12.13 13.27
C ARG A 79 7.68 -11.57 14.66
N ASP A 80 7.23 -10.30 14.67
CA ASP A 80 6.94 -9.61 15.93
C ASP A 80 5.66 -10.15 16.59
N ALA A 81 4.65 -10.49 15.78
CA ALA A 81 3.47 -11.18 16.29
C ALA A 81 3.81 -12.52 16.92
N GLU A 82 4.58 -13.37 16.24
CA GLU A 82 4.97 -14.69 16.77
C GLU A 82 5.83 -14.58 18.03
N TRP A 83 6.72 -13.61 18.06
CA TRP A 83 7.59 -13.40 19.23
C TRP A 83 6.83 -12.88 20.45
N MET A 84 5.90 -11.94 20.26
CA MET A 84 5.13 -11.32 21.36
C MET A 84 3.86 -12.12 21.73
N ARG A 85 3.39 -13.01 20.86
CA ARG A 85 2.19 -13.84 21.05
C ARG A 85 2.12 -14.49 22.45
N PRO A 86 3.19 -15.11 22.99
CA PRO A 86 3.13 -15.76 24.31
C PRO A 86 2.73 -14.80 25.44
N ILE A 87 3.08 -13.50 25.34
CA ILE A 87 2.67 -12.49 26.35
C ILE A 87 1.16 -12.25 26.28
N TYR A 88 0.64 -12.03 25.07
CA TYR A 88 -0.76 -11.72 24.86
C TYR A 88 -1.66 -12.92 25.24
N GLU A 89 -1.32 -14.12 24.77
CA GLU A 89 -2.05 -15.34 25.08
C GLU A 89 -2.04 -15.66 26.57
N PHE A 90 -0.91 -15.45 27.27
CA PHE A 90 -0.85 -15.58 28.73
C PHE A 90 -1.81 -14.64 29.47
N LEU A 91 -2.07 -13.47 28.88
CA LEU A 91 -2.99 -12.47 29.39
C LEU A 91 -4.43 -12.63 28.85
N GLY A 92 -4.69 -13.71 28.08
CA GLY A 92 -6.01 -14.04 27.58
C GLY A 92 -6.44 -13.29 26.30
N LEU A 93 -5.49 -12.67 25.59
CA LEU A 93 -5.76 -11.96 24.33
C LEU A 93 -5.41 -12.82 23.11
N SER A 94 -6.20 -12.66 22.06
CA SER A 94 -5.95 -13.25 20.75
C SER A 94 -5.07 -12.35 19.87
N VAL A 95 -4.21 -12.99 19.03
CA VAL A 95 -3.27 -12.28 18.15
C VAL A 95 -3.48 -12.69 16.71
N GLY A 96 -3.79 -11.72 15.85
CA GLY A 96 -3.90 -11.88 14.41
C GLY A 96 -2.72 -11.26 13.67
N VAL A 97 -2.45 -11.79 12.47
CA VAL A 97 -1.48 -11.20 11.52
C VAL A 97 -2.19 -11.00 10.20
N VAL A 98 -2.08 -9.81 9.64
CA VAL A 98 -2.62 -9.49 8.31
C VAL A 98 -1.44 -9.27 7.37
N ASN A 99 -1.40 -10.07 6.29
CA ASN A 99 -0.36 -10.01 5.27
C ASN A 99 -0.94 -10.16 3.85
N SER A 100 -0.11 -9.90 2.85
CA SER A 100 -0.50 -9.86 1.43
C SER A 100 -0.97 -11.17 0.84
N ASN A 101 -0.57 -12.31 1.40
CA ASN A 101 -0.83 -13.64 0.84
C ASN A 101 -2.07 -14.33 1.41
N GLN A 102 -2.83 -13.67 2.27
CA GLN A 102 -4.01 -14.23 2.92
C GLN A 102 -5.27 -14.05 2.05
N ASP A 103 -6.15 -15.05 2.11
CA ASP A 103 -7.49 -14.91 1.58
C ASP A 103 -8.39 -14.03 2.48
N ILE A 104 -9.57 -13.66 1.96
CA ILE A 104 -10.52 -12.79 2.66
C ILE A 104 -10.97 -13.39 4.01
N LYS A 105 -11.12 -14.71 4.10
CA LYS A 105 -11.57 -15.38 5.33
C LYS A 105 -10.50 -15.35 6.40
N GLU A 106 -9.26 -15.60 6.00
CA GLU A 106 -8.10 -15.55 6.89
C GLU A 106 -7.87 -14.11 7.41
N LYS A 107 -7.98 -13.12 6.52
CA LYS A 107 -7.91 -11.69 6.92
C LYS A 107 -9.01 -11.33 7.91
N THR A 108 -10.26 -11.70 7.60
CA THR A 108 -11.41 -11.44 8.50
C THR A 108 -11.20 -12.09 9.87
N ALA A 109 -10.64 -13.29 9.91
CA ALA A 109 -10.33 -13.95 11.18
C ALA A 109 -9.23 -13.21 11.95
N SER A 110 -8.21 -12.72 11.25
CA SER A 110 -7.11 -11.93 11.85
C SER A 110 -7.60 -10.59 12.40
N TYR A 111 -8.48 -9.89 11.68
CA TYR A 111 -9.06 -8.61 12.14
C TYR A 111 -10.01 -8.77 13.34
N LYS A 112 -10.55 -9.97 13.58
CA LYS A 112 -11.37 -10.25 14.78
C LYS A 112 -10.56 -10.41 16.06
N CYS A 113 -9.25 -10.63 15.97
CA CYS A 113 -8.36 -10.74 17.13
C CYS A 113 -8.28 -9.43 17.91
N ASP A 114 -7.81 -9.51 19.16
CA ASP A 114 -7.68 -8.36 20.06
C ASP A 114 -6.47 -7.50 19.70
N VAL A 115 -5.36 -8.15 19.33
CA VAL A 115 -4.12 -7.52 18.89
C VAL A 115 -3.83 -7.96 17.46
N ILE A 116 -3.59 -7.01 16.57
CA ILE A 116 -3.44 -7.24 15.13
C ILE A 116 -2.10 -6.66 14.68
N TYR A 117 -1.26 -7.48 14.07
CA TYR A 117 -0.04 -7.04 13.39
C TYR A 117 -0.29 -6.97 11.89
N ALA A 118 0.00 -5.84 11.27
CA ALA A 118 -0.23 -5.63 9.85
C ALA A 118 0.77 -4.66 9.24
N THR A 119 0.90 -4.69 7.91
CA THR A 119 1.64 -3.64 7.20
C THR A 119 0.72 -2.45 6.91
N ASN A 120 1.32 -1.26 6.79
CA ASN A 120 0.62 -0.05 6.38
C ASN A 120 -0.13 -0.23 5.06
N ASN A 121 0.49 -0.90 4.08
CA ASN A 121 -0.08 -1.13 2.76
C ASN A 121 -1.32 -2.03 2.83
N GLU A 122 -1.25 -3.15 3.55
CA GLU A 122 -2.39 -4.07 3.67
C GLU A 122 -3.58 -3.43 4.39
N LEU A 123 -3.31 -2.67 5.47
CA LEU A 123 -4.35 -1.90 6.17
C LEU A 123 -5.02 -0.89 5.23
N GLY A 124 -4.23 -0.17 4.44
CA GLY A 124 -4.74 0.81 3.49
C GLY A 124 -5.52 0.16 2.33
N PHE A 125 -5.02 -0.94 1.76
CA PHE A 125 -5.74 -1.67 0.71
C PHE A 125 -7.03 -2.31 1.21
N ASP A 126 -7.02 -2.89 2.42
CA ASP A 126 -8.23 -3.46 3.00
C ASP A 126 -9.26 -2.37 3.34
N TYR A 127 -8.82 -1.19 3.81
CA TYR A 127 -9.68 -0.03 4.00
C TYR A 127 -10.33 0.43 2.68
N LEU A 128 -9.56 0.50 1.59
CA LEU A 128 -10.11 0.84 0.27
C LEU A 128 -11.12 -0.20 -0.21
N ARG A 129 -10.82 -1.51 -0.07
CA ARG A 129 -11.74 -2.59 -0.43
C ARG A 129 -13.03 -2.53 0.37
N ASP A 130 -12.95 -2.30 1.67
CA ASP A 130 -14.11 -2.20 2.55
C ASP A 130 -15.01 -0.99 2.20
N ASN A 131 -14.43 0.10 1.69
CA ASN A 131 -15.20 1.25 1.20
C ASN A 131 -15.86 1.00 -0.16
N MET A 132 -15.43 -0.02 -0.90
CA MET A 132 -16.06 -0.47 -2.15
C MET A 132 -17.03 -1.64 -1.94
N ALA A 133 -17.12 -2.19 -0.72
CA ALA A 133 -17.99 -3.32 -0.41
C ALA A 133 -19.47 -2.94 -0.56
N HIS A 134 -20.25 -3.83 -1.17
CA HIS A 134 -21.69 -3.61 -1.38
C HIS A 134 -22.53 -3.88 -0.12
N SER A 135 -22.02 -4.68 0.81
CA SER A 135 -22.66 -5.00 2.09
C SER A 135 -21.69 -4.88 3.26
N VAL A 136 -22.22 -4.73 4.47
CA VAL A 136 -21.40 -4.65 5.69
C VAL A 136 -20.72 -5.98 5.98
N GLU A 137 -21.35 -7.09 5.60
CA GLU A 137 -20.86 -8.44 5.79
C GLU A 137 -19.62 -8.75 4.93
N ASP A 138 -19.44 -8.02 3.82
CA ASP A 138 -18.30 -8.16 2.91
C ASP A 138 -17.05 -7.42 3.40
N ARG A 139 -17.16 -6.64 4.45
CA ARG A 139 -16.03 -5.92 5.04
C ARG A 139 -15.15 -6.85 5.85
N VAL A 140 -13.85 -6.67 5.73
CA VAL A 140 -12.85 -7.47 6.45
C VAL A 140 -12.37 -6.80 7.72
N GLN A 141 -12.22 -5.46 7.71
CA GLN A 141 -11.77 -4.70 8.87
C GLN A 141 -12.87 -4.57 9.91
N CYS A 142 -12.46 -4.66 11.17
CA CYS A 142 -13.30 -4.35 12.32
C CYS A 142 -13.20 -2.86 12.71
N SER A 143 -13.42 -2.54 13.98
CA SER A 143 -13.14 -1.23 14.54
C SER A 143 -11.65 -0.88 14.45
N LEU A 144 -11.36 0.40 14.20
CA LEU A 144 -9.99 0.96 14.20
C LEU A 144 -9.85 1.84 15.45
N ASP A 145 -9.67 1.20 16.61
CA ASP A 145 -9.75 1.87 17.90
C ASP A 145 -8.43 2.47 18.34
N PHE A 146 -7.33 1.71 18.17
CA PHE A 146 -6.01 2.12 18.60
C PHE A 146 -4.94 1.55 17.66
N ALA A 147 -3.97 2.36 17.27
CA ALA A 147 -2.86 1.95 16.45
C ALA A 147 -1.51 2.39 17.02
N ILE A 148 -0.51 1.52 16.89
CA ILE A 148 0.89 1.84 17.13
C ILE A 148 1.61 1.67 15.79
N VAL A 149 2.24 2.76 15.31
CA VAL A 149 3.00 2.74 14.06
C VAL A 149 4.47 2.64 14.39
N ASP A 150 5.10 1.52 14.06
CA ASP A 150 6.56 1.35 14.16
C ASP A 150 7.24 1.91 12.89
N GLU A 151 8.46 2.38 13.04
CA GLU A 151 9.21 3.02 11.95
C GLU A 151 8.41 4.14 11.25
N VAL A 152 7.83 5.02 12.06
CA VAL A 152 6.90 6.08 11.64
C VAL A 152 7.48 7.05 10.63
N ASP A 153 8.79 7.29 10.64
CA ASP A 153 9.55 8.06 9.67
C ASP A 153 9.48 7.43 8.27
N SER A 154 9.71 6.13 8.15
CA SER A 154 9.56 5.41 6.88
C SER A 154 8.12 5.44 6.38
N ILE A 155 7.15 5.13 7.25
CA ILE A 155 5.73 4.98 6.84
C ILE A 155 5.07 6.32 6.53
N LEU A 156 5.23 7.33 7.42
CA LEU A 156 4.48 8.58 7.32
C LEU A 156 5.24 9.73 6.66
N ILE A 157 6.55 9.56 6.39
CA ILE A 157 7.38 10.58 5.74
C ILE A 157 7.89 10.05 4.40
N ASP A 158 8.72 9.00 4.40
CA ASP A 158 9.39 8.53 3.18
C ASP A 158 8.40 7.97 2.15
N GLU A 159 7.46 7.13 2.59
CA GLU A 159 6.45 6.51 1.73
C GLU A 159 5.13 7.30 1.64
N ALA A 160 5.02 8.46 2.31
CA ALA A 160 3.78 9.22 2.40
C ALA A 160 3.19 9.66 1.05
N ARG A 161 4.02 9.76 0.01
CA ARG A 161 3.60 10.16 -1.33
C ARG A 161 3.23 8.99 -2.24
N THR A 162 3.44 7.76 -1.82
CA THR A 162 3.11 6.58 -2.62
C THR A 162 1.60 6.33 -2.56
N PRO A 163 0.84 6.53 -3.66
CA PRO A 163 -0.61 6.34 -3.65
C PRO A 163 -0.94 4.85 -3.57
N LEU A 164 -1.95 4.50 -2.78
CA LEU A 164 -2.56 3.18 -2.80
C LEU A 164 -3.63 3.17 -3.90
N ILE A 165 -3.40 2.41 -4.97
CA ILE A 165 -4.30 2.36 -6.13
C ILE A 165 -4.84 0.94 -6.27
N ILE A 166 -6.18 0.80 -6.30
CA ILE A 166 -6.86 -0.43 -6.69
C ILE A 166 -7.42 -0.20 -8.10
N SER A 167 -6.93 -0.98 -9.06
CA SER A 167 -7.46 -1.00 -10.43
C SER A 167 -7.87 -2.42 -10.79
N GLY A 168 -8.98 -2.54 -11.47
CA GLY A 168 -9.44 -3.80 -12.05
C GLY A 168 -9.36 -3.76 -13.57
N PRO A 169 -9.31 -4.91 -14.25
CA PRO A 169 -9.46 -4.94 -15.70
C PRO A 169 -10.85 -4.39 -16.06
N SER A 170 -10.91 -3.33 -16.88
CA SER A 170 -12.16 -2.96 -17.50
C SER A 170 -12.43 -3.94 -18.64
N SER A 171 -13.67 -4.50 -18.70
CA SER A 171 -14.07 -5.41 -19.78
C SER A 171 -13.96 -4.79 -21.17
N GLU A 172 -14.07 -3.46 -21.25
CA GLU A 172 -13.95 -2.71 -22.51
C GLU A 172 -12.50 -2.58 -23.00
N SER A 173 -11.52 -2.54 -22.08
CA SER A 173 -10.11 -2.38 -22.48
C SER A 173 -9.54 -3.63 -23.16
N SER A 174 -9.99 -4.84 -22.79
CA SER A 174 -9.48 -6.08 -23.36
C SER A 174 -9.78 -6.19 -24.87
N ASP A 175 -10.99 -5.85 -25.28
CA ASP A 175 -11.40 -5.91 -26.70
C ASP A 175 -10.72 -4.80 -27.51
N LEU A 176 -10.58 -3.61 -26.93
CA LEU A 176 -9.88 -2.48 -27.55
C LEU A 176 -8.38 -2.82 -27.76
N TYR A 177 -7.71 -3.38 -26.76
CA TYR A 177 -6.31 -3.83 -26.90
C TYR A 177 -6.14 -4.90 -27.96
N GLN A 178 -7.07 -5.85 -28.08
CA GLN A 178 -7.03 -6.87 -29.12
C GLN A 178 -7.21 -6.29 -30.52
N GLN A 179 -8.03 -5.26 -30.67
CA GLN A 179 -8.23 -4.56 -31.93
C GLN A 179 -6.97 -3.73 -32.30
N ILE A 180 -6.43 -2.95 -31.38
CA ILE A 180 -5.23 -2.13 -31.58
C ILE A 180 -3.99 -3.00 -31.87
N ARG A 181 -3.86 -4.16 -31.22
CA ARG A 181 -2.75 -5.09 -31.47
C ARG A 181 -2.56 -5.45 -32.93
N LYS A 182 -3.62 -5.44 -33.75
CA LYS A 182 -3.56 -5.73 -35.18
C LYS A 182 -2.83 -4.66 -35.99
N PHE A 183 -2.72 -3.45 -35.44
CA PHE A 183 -2.07 -2.31 -36.10
C PHE A 183 -0.58 -2.22 -35.79
N ILE A 184 -0.12 -2.76 -34.64
CA ILE A 184 1.28 -2.70 -34.21
C ILE A 184 2.25 -3.19 -35.28
N PRO A 185 2.00 -4.30 -36.04
CA PRO A 185 2.91 -4.75 -37.09
C PRO A 185 3.02 -3.80 -38.29
N LYS A 186 2.15 -2.80 -38.39
CA LYS A 186 2.20 -1.80 -39.46
C LYS A 186 3.08 -0.59 -39.11
N LEU A 187 3.47 -0.49 -37.83
CA LEU A 187 4.34 0.57 -37.35
C LEU A 187 5.80 0.17 -37.50
N THR A 188 6.64 1.11 -37.96
CA THR A 188 8.08 0.95 -38.09
C THR A 188 8.79 1.79 -37.04
N GLN A 189 9.86 1.25 -36.46
CA GLN A 189 10.67 1.96 -35.48
C GLN A 189 11.56 2.99 -36.17
N GLN A 190 11.63 4.20 -35.63
CA GLN A 190 12.62 5.21 -35.94
C GLN A 190 13.80 5.03 -34.97
N LEU A 191 15.02 4.99 -35.51
CA LEU A 191 16.21 4.66 -34.69
C LEU A 191 16.86 5.87 -34.02
N ARG A 192 16.60 7.08 -34.50
CA ARG A 192 17.13 8.32 -33.92
C ARG A 192 16.10 9.46 -33.99
N GLU A 193 16.25 10.47 -33.14
CA GLU A 193 15.44 11.67 -33.22
C GLU A 193 15.78 12.52 -34.44
N ASP A 194 14.78 13.23 -34.97
CA ASP A 194 15.00 14.23 -36.03
C ASP A 194 15.55 15.50 -35.38
N SER A 195 16.64 16.02 -35.88
CA SER A 195 17.27 17.24 -35.36
C SER A 195 17.64 18.20 -36.49
N GLU A 196 17.64 19.50 -36.20
CA GLU A 196 18.01 20.53 -37.18
C GLU A 196 19.47 20.40 -37.70
N GLU A 197 20.34 19.77 -36.89
CA GLU A 197 21.75 19.56 -37.24
C GLU A 197 21.98 18.33 -38.14
N GLU A 198 21.13 17.30 -37.97
CA GLU A 198 21.16 16.06 -38.77
C GLU A 198 19.74 15.60 -39.14
N PRO A 199 19.14 16.18 -40.17
CA PRO A 199 17.79 15.82 -40.60
C PRO A 199 17.74 14.35 -41.08
N LEU A 200 16.62 13.70 -40.80
CA LEU A 200 16.37 12.32 -41.21
C LEU A 200 16.07 12.24 -42.71
N THR A 201 16.61 11.22 -43.35
CA THR A 201 16.21 10.86 -44.71
C THR A 201 14.85 10.17 -44.70
N GLU A 202 14.10 10.20 -45.86
CA GLU A 202 12.79 9.51 -45.95
C GLU A 202 12.84 8.02 -45.56
N SER A 203 13.96 7.36 -45.76
CA SER A 203 14.13 5.96 -45.43
C SER A 203 14.44 5.70 -43.93
N GLU A 204 14.82 6.71 -43.19
CA GLU A 204 15.11 6.65 -41.75
C GLU A 204 13.91 7.06 -40.87
N ARG A 205 12.88 7.65 -41.47
CA ARG A 205 11.66 8.02 -40.77
C ARG A 205 10.87 6.78 -40.38
N GLY A 206 10.38 6.78 -39.16
CA GLY A 206 9.57 5.72 -38.59
C GLY A 206 8.37 6.30 -37.85
N HIS A 207 7.57 5.43 -37.32
CA HIS A 207 6.30 5.78 -36.69
C HIS A 207 6.42 5.88 -35.15
N TYR A 208 7.50 5.36 -34.57
CA TYR A 208 7.73 5.44 -33.11
C TYR A 208 9.19 5.41 -32.75
N LEU A 209 9.53 6.03 -31.62
CA LEU A 209 10.84 6.03 -30.97
C LEU A 209 10.77 5.25 -29.67
N ILE A 210 11.85 4.56 -29.34
CA ILE A 210 12.01 3.89 -28.04
C ILE A 210 13.06 4.64 -27.23
N ASP A 211 12.67 5.16 -26.09
CA ASP A 211 13.60 5.66 -25.08
C ASP A 211 13.88 4.54 -24.06
N GLU A 212 14.99 3.85 -24.25
CA GLU A 212 15.42 2.75 -23.37
C GLU A 212 15.74 3.24 -21.95
N LYS A 213 16.15 4.50 -21.81
CA LYS A 213 16.55 5.10 -20.54
C LYS A 213 15.35 5.35 -19.62
N ASN A 214 14.27 5.86 -20.21
CA ASN A 214 13.01 6.15 -19.51
C ASN A 214 11.99 5.01 -19.65
N ARG A 215 12.32 3.96 -20.42
CA ARG A 215 11.42 2.83 -20.75
C ARG A 215 10.08 3.31 -21.32
N SER A 216 10.12 4.32 -22.16
CA SER A 216 8.96 4.89 -22.85
C SER A 216 9.02 4.66 -24.36
N VAL A 217 7.86 4.67 -24.97
CA VAL A 217 7.69 4.64 -26.43
C VAL A 217 6.87 5.85 -26.83
N GLU A 218 7.40 6.64 -27.75
CA GLU A 218 6.75 7.86 -28.25
C GLU A 218 6.45 7.72 -29.73
N LEU A 219 5.25 8.13 -30.14
CA LEU A 219 4.91 8.18 -31.56
C LEU A 219 5.53 9.43 -32.19
N THR A 220 6.02 9.30 -33.42
CA THR A 220 6.41 10.41 -34.27
C THR A 220 5.15 11.08 -34.89
N ASP A 221 5.29 12.26 -35.49
CA ASP A 221 4.16 12.92 -36.19
C ASP A 221 3.58 12.01 -37.29
N ASP A 222 4.41 11.33 -38.05
CA ASP A 222 3.99 10.36 -39.08
C ASP A 222 3.30 9.14 -38.42
N GLY A 223 3.77 8.73 -37.21
CA GLY A 223 3.16 7.68 -36.41
C GLY A 223 1.78 8.05 -35.91
N TYR A 224 1.61 9.28 -35.42
CA TYR A 224 0.29 9.80 -35.02
C TYR A 224 -0.70 9.77 -36.16
N LEU A 225 -0.34 10.29 -37.32
CA LEU A 225 -1.19 10.31 -38.50
C LEU A 225 -1.59 8.92 -38.96
N LEU A 226 -0.65 7.98 -38.98
CA LEU A 226 -0.93 6.61 -39.41
C LEU A 226 -1.86 5.91 -38.41
N VAL A 227 -1.59 6.03 -37.09
CA VAL A 227 -2.40 5.40 -36.05
C VAL A 227 -3.81 5.96 -36.03
N GLU A 228 -3.97 7.30 -36.18
CA GLU A 228 -5.26 7.96 -36.21
C GLU A 228 -6.09 7.46 -37.42
N GLY A 229 -5.52 7.39 -38.62
CA GLY A 229 -6.20 6.84 -39.77
C GLY A 229 -6.60 5.35 -39.61
N LEU A 230 -5.76 4.54 -38.98
CA LEU A 230 -6.06 3.13 -38.73
C LEU A 230 -7.19 2.94 -37.72
N LEU A 231 -7.29 3.83 -36.74
CA LEU A 231 -8.33 3.79 -35.70
C LEU A 231 -9.67 4.31 -36.24
N GLU A 232 -9.63 5.33 -37.12
CA GLU A 232 -10.82 5.83 -37.88
C GLU A 232 -11.37 4.76 -38.82
N ASP A 233 -10.51 4.12 -39.61
CA ASP A 233 -10.89 3.06 -40.55
C ASP A 233 -11.50 1.83 -39.80
N ALA A 234 -11.05 1.58 -38.58
CA ALA A 234 -11.58 0.52 -37.72
C ALA A 234 -12.87 0.94 -36.99
N GLY A 235 -13.29 2.20 -37.06
CA GLY A 235 -14.47 2.72 -36.36
C GLY A 235 -14.30 2.78 -34.84
N ILE A 236 -13.07 2.83 -34.36
CA ILE A 236 -12.73 2.89 -32.93
C ILE A 236 -12.82 4.33 -32.42
N ILE A 237 -12.44 5.31 -33.26
CA ILE A 237 -12.62 6.75 -33.01
C ILE A 237 -13.54 7.36 -34.07
N GLY A 238 -14.41 8.26 -33.62
CA GLY A 238 -15.30 9.00 -34.52
C GLY A 238 -14.62 10.30 -35.02
N GLY A 239 -14.85 10.68 -36.27
CA GLY A 239 -14.16 11.76 -36.98
C GLY A 239 -14.22 13.18 -36.40
N SER A 240 -14.65 13.40 -35.17
CA SER A 240 -14.57 14.68 -34.43
C SER A 240 -13.74 14.60 -33.15
N ASP A 241 -13.41 13.39 -32.72
CA ASP A 241 -12.63 13.15 -31.49
C ASP A 241 -11.25 12.59 -31.87
N GLY A 242 -10.34 13.47 -32.22
CA GLY A 242 -8.97 13.09 -32.58
C GLY A 242 -8.29 12.28 -31.46
N LEU A 243 -7.21 11.56 -31.80
CA LEU A 243 -6.42 10.71 -30.92
C LEU A 243 -6.03 11.42 -29.59
N TYR A 244 -5.83 12.73 -29.65
CA TYR A 244 -5.55 13.58 -28.49
C TYR A 244 -6.67 13.58 -27.45
N SER A 245 -7.93 13.51 -27.85
CA SER A 245 -9.07 13.48 -26.94
C SER A 245 -9.15 12.15 -26.18
N CYS A 246 -8.84 11.06 -26.84
CA CYS A 246 -8.86 9.71 -26.25
C CYS A 246 -7.70 9.46 -25.27
N LEU A 247 -6.50 9.98 -25.58
CA LEU A 247 -5.30 9.83 -24.72
C LEU A 247 -5.32 10.75 -23.51
N LEU A 248 -5.89 11.96 -23.61
CA LEU A 248 -6.03 12.88 -22.48
C LEU A 248 -7.02 12.40 -21.42
N TYR A 249 -8.02 11.59 -21.78
CA TYR A 249 -9.00 11.04 -20.84
C TYR A 249 -8.48 9.83 -20.05
N THR A 250 -7.44 9.16 -20.52
CA THR A 250 -6.93 7.91 -19.90
C THR A 250 -5.64 8.08 -19.12
N SER A 251 -4.97 9.23 -19.21
CA SER A 251 -3.74 9.53 -18.47
C SER A 251 -3.91 10.83 -17.68
N PRO A 252 -4.04 10.76 -16.33
CA PRO A 252 -4.06 11.98 -15.52
C PRO A 252 -2.72 12.69 -15.68
N SER A 253 -2.79 13.92 -16.22
CA SER A 253 -1.63 14.80 -16.38
C SER A 253 -0.99 15.05 -14.99
N PRO A 254 0.35 15.04 -14.89
CA PRO A 254 1.04 15.45 -13.65
C PRO A 254 0.71 16.88 -13.17
N ARG A 255 0.02 17.68 -14.02
CA ARG A 255 -0.43 19.04 -13.66
C ARG A 255 -1.77 19.10 -12.92
N ASP A 256 -2.56 18.02 -12.93
CA ASP A 256 -3.88 18.01 -12.29
C ASP A 256 -3.81 17.69 -10.78
N ASN A 257 -2.65 17.32 -10.25
CA ASN A 257 -2.42 17.07 -8.82
C ASN A 257 -2.09 18.34 -8.00
N ASN A 258 -2.21 19.55 -8.57
CA ASN A 258 -1.90 20.82 -7.90
C ASN A 258 -3.12 21.74 -7.73
N ARG A 259 -4.32 21.15 -7.52
CA ARG A 259 -5.49 21.94 -7.07
C ARG A 259 -6.14 21.35 -5.84
#